data_ac4b76475f27a815398f762164c39a5e
#
_entry.id   ac4b76475f27a815398f762164c39a5e
#
_cell.length_a   1.000
_cell.length_b   1.000
_cell.length_c   1.000
_cell.angle_alpha   90.00
_cell.angle_beta   90.00
_cell.angle_gamma   90.00
#
_symmetry.space_group_name_H-M   'P 1'
#
loop_
_entity.id
_entity.type
_entity.pdbx_description
1 polymer ?
#
loop_
_entity_poly.entity_id
_entity_poly.type
_entity_poly.pdbx_seq_one_letter_code
_entity_poly.pdbx_strand_id
1 'polypeptide(L)'
;ADRIVVLESGRIAQIGTPRELYEKPQNIFVAQFIGSPKMNIFDYKRPVHRRYFGASKSEIALDKKDVVYFGIRPEHIKIVTHGEGNFDATIDVLEYLGADTFVITDGKVFGSIIVRCDSDKTLKNGTKVGLKFNLTKVHLFNKDGIRI
;
A
#
# COMPACT_ATOMS: atom_id res chain seq x y z
N ALA A 1 3.72 23.38 -8.86
CA ALA A 1 4.18 23.07 -10.22
C ALA A 1 3.07 22.37 -11.00
N ASP A 2 2.92 22.74 -12.25
CA ASP A 2 1.90 22.13 -13.12
C ASP A 2 2.27 20.72 -13.51
N ARG A 3 3.56 20.42 -13.62
CA ARG A 3 4.06 19.09 -13.99
C ARG A 3 5.31 18.73 -13.23
N ILE A 4 5.43 17.45 -12.93
CA ILE A 4 6.60 16.88 -12.26
C ILE A 4 7.24 15.88 -13.20
N VAL A 5 8.59 15.90 -13.25
CA VAL A 5 9.39 14.91 -13.96
C VAL A 5 10.05 14.02 -12.92
N VAL A 6 9.75 12.73 -12.93
CA VAL A 6 10.39 11.76 -12.04
C VAL A 6 11.51 11.07 -12.78
N LEU A 7 12.72 11.13 -12.22
CA LEU A 7 13.91 10.50 -12.80
C LEU A 7 14.31 9.26 -12.00
N GLU A 8 14.67 8.21 -12.72
CA GLU A 8 15.23 6.99 -12.17
C GLU A 8 16.51 6.65 -12.92
N SER A 9 17.64 6.63 -12.22
CA SER A 9 18.95 6.31 -12.81
C SER A 9 19.27 7.15 -14.06
N GLY A 10 18.94 8.45 -14.00
CA GLY A 10 19.20 9.39 -15.09
C GLY A 10 18.21 9.34 -16.24
N ARG A 11 17.19 8.49 -16.16
CA ARG A 11 16.14 8.39 -17.18
C ARG A 11 14.81 8.88 -16.65
N ILE A 12 13.96 9.41 -17.53
CA ILE A 12 12.62 9.84 -17.16
C ILE A 12 11.76 8.60 -16.92
N ALA A 13 11.30 8.44 -15.67
CA ALA A 13 10.39 7.36 -15.31
C ALA A 13 8.94 7.74 -15.62
N GLN A 14 8.56 9.00 -15.36
CA GLN A 14 7.22 9.49 -15.67
C GLN A 14 7.21 11.02 -15.63
N ILE A 15 6.35 11.61 -16.45
CA ILE A 15 6.04 13.05 -16.43
C ILE A 15 4.54 13.18 -16.26
N GLY A 16 4.09 14.06 -15.38
CA GLY A 16 2.66 14.32 -15.21
C GLY A 16 2.39 15.35 -14.12
N THR A 17 1.11 15.60 -13.89
CA THR A 17 0.68 16.40 -12.75
C THR A 17 0.91 15.63 -11.46
N PRO A 18 1.01 16.32 -10.30
CA PRO A 18 1.11 15.61 -9.01
C PRO A 18 0.00 14.57 -8.84
N ARG A 19 -1.21 14.89 -9.22
CA ARG A 19 -2.36 14.00 -9.13
C ARG A 19 -2.21 12.75 -10.01
N GLU A 20 -1.77 12.93 -11.26
CA GLU A 20 -1.55 11.81 -12.17
C GLU A 20 -0.50 10.84 -11.64
N LEU A 21 0.62 11.38 -11.14
CA LEU A 21 1.70 10.58 -10.59
C LEU A 21 1.25 9.80 -9.34
N TYR A 22 0.37 10.40 -8.55
CA TYR A 22 -0.16 9.79 -7.34
C TYR A 22 -1.21 8.72 -7.65
N GLU A 23 -2.17 9.04 -8.50
CA GLU A 23 -3.30 8.15 -8.82
C GLU A 23 -2.95 7.08 -9.86
N LYS A 24 -2.05 7.40 -10.80
CA LYS A 24 -1.69 6.52 -11.92
C LYS A 24 -0.17 6.44 -12.10
N PRO A 25 0.56 5.98 -11.08
CA PRO A 25 2.00 5.80 -11.23
C PRO A 25 2.27 4.71 -12.29
N GLN A 26 3.19 4.98 -13.21
CA GLN A 26 3.48 4.04 -14.30
C GLN A 26 4.26 2.81 -13.84
N ASN A 27 4.99 2.92 -12.73
CA ASN A 27 5.76 1.80 -12.20
C ASN A 27 5.91 1.91 -10.68
N ILE A 28 6.49 0.87 -10.07
CA ILE A 28 6.71 0.80 -8.63
C ILE A 28 7.59 1.93 -8.14
N PHE A 29 8.63 2.29 -8.89
CA PHE A 29 9.53 3.37 -8.49
C PHE A 29 8.77 4.69 -8.30
N VAL A 30 7.94 5.07 -9.28
CA VAL A 30 7.13 6.28 -9.19
C VAL A 30 6.13 6.18 -8.04
N ALA A 31 5.48 5.02 -7.90
CA ALA A 31 4.50 4.79 -6.84
C ALA A 31 5.09 4.99 -5.45
N GLN A 32 6.34 4.55 -5.24
CA GLN A 32 7.02 4.69 -3.95
C GLN A 32 7.71 6.04 -3.78
N PHE A 33 8.06 6.71 -4.88
CA PHE A 33 8.68 8.03 -4.84
C PHE A 33 7.67 9.13 -4.52
N ILE A 34 6.47 9.04 -5.07
CA ILE A 34 5.40 10.03 -4.89
C ILE A 34 4.52 9.63 -3.71
N GLY A 35 4.43 10.51 -2.74
CA GLY A 35 3.62 10.31 -1.54
C GLY A 35 4.46 10.11 -0.29
N SER A 36 3.93 10.50 0.84
CA SER A 36 4.56 10.30 2.14
C SER A 36 3.49 9.88 3.14
N PRO A 37 3.64 8.69 3.73
CA PRO A 37 4.68 7.69 3.46
C PRO A 37 4.48 7.00 2.11
N LYS A 38 5.50 6.26 1.68
CA LYS A 38 5.49 5.60 0.38
C LYS A 38 4.43 4.49 0.30
N MET A 39 4.04 4.14 -0.93
CA MET A 39 3.11 3.04 -1.16
C MET A 39 3.64 1.71 -0.60
N ASN A 40 2.77 0.95 0.04
CA ASN A 40 3.07 -0.43 0.42
C ASN A 40 3.03 -1.30 -0.84
N ILE A 41 4.08 -2.09 -1.08
CA ILE A 41 4.19 -3.00 -2.24
C ILE A 41 4.35 -4.42 -1.72
N PHE A 42 3.57 -5.34 -2.29
CA PHE A 42 3.56 -6.75 -1.90
C PHE A 42 3.76 -7.66 -3.11
N ASP A 43 4.48 -8.75 -2.90
CA ASP A 43 4.65 -9.80 -3.90
C ASP A 43 3.40 -10.71 -3.91
N TYR A 44 2.60 -10.58 -4.95
CA TYR A 44 1.34 -11.33 -5.05
C TYR A 44 1.54 -12.80 -5.44
N LYS A 45 2.66 -13.15 -6.06
CA LYS A 45 2.92 -14.54 -6.48
C LYS A 45 3.21 -15.49 -5.32
N ARG A 46 3.50 -14.97 -4.14
CA ARG A 46 3.64 -15.83 -2.97
C ARG A 46 2.29 -16.47 -2.63
N PRO A 47 2.21 -17.80 -2.51
CA PRO A 47 0.94 -18.48 -2.21
C PRO A 47 0.24 -17.95 -0.95
N VAL A 48 1.03 -17.59 0.08
CA VAL A 48 0.49 -17.05 1.32
C VAL A 48 -0.21 -15.71 1.11
N HIS A 49 0.33 -14.83 0.26
CA HIS A 49 -0.31 -13.55 -0.04
C HIS A 49 -1.60 -13.75 -0.81
N ARG A 50 -1.57 -14.65 -1.80
CA ARG A 50 -2.73 -14.97 -2.62
C ARG A 50 -3.89 -15.49 -1.77
N ARG A 51 -3.60 -16.25 -0.71
CA ARG A 51 -4.62 -16.79 0.18
C ARG A 51 -5.49 -15.70 0.80
N TYR A 52 -4.87 -14.59 1.23
CA TYR A 52 -5.57 -13.51 1.92
C TYR A 52 -6.39 -12.62 0.99
N PHE A 53 -6.00 -12.50 -0.28
CA PHE A 53 -6.65 -11.60 -1.23
C PHE A 53 -7.41 -12.31 -2.33
N GLY A 54 -7.23 -13.60 -2.50
CA GLY A 54 -7.87 -14.38 -3.56
C GLY A 54 -9.40 -14.41 -3.46
N ALA A 55 -9.95 -14.27 -2.26
CA ALA A 55 -11.40 -14.26 -2.05
C ALA A 55 -12.06 -12.98 -2.58
N SER A 56 -11.27 -11.94 -2.85
CA SER A 56 -11.77 -10.63 -3.29
C SER A 56 -11.73 -10.47 -4.81
N LYS A 57 -11.70 -11.56 -5.55
CA LYS A 57 -11.58 -11.56 -7.02
C LYS A 57 -12.65 -10.75 -7.73
N SER A 58 -13.83 -10.63 -7.13
CA SER A 58 -14.91 -9.84 -7.72
C SER A 58 -14.68 -8.34 -7.69
N GLU A 59 -13.78 -7.86 -6.81
CA GLU A 59 -13.54 -6.43 -6.64
C GLU A 59 -12.33 -5.96 -7.43
N ILE A 60 -11.32 -6.81 -7.59
CA ILE A 60 -10.10 -6.48 -8.34
C ILE A 60 -9.63 -7.71 -9.12
N ALA A 61 -9.04 -7.46 -10.28
CA ALA A 61 -8.54 -8.54 -11.15
C ALA A 61 -7.14 -9.00 -10.73
N LEU A 62 -6.97 -9.38 -9.46
CA LEU A 62 -5.68 -9.84 -8.92
C LEU A 62 -5.18 -11.12 -9.59
N ASP A 63 -6.07 -11.92 -10.15
CA ASP A 63 -5.73 -13.17 -10.82
C ASP A 63 -5.37 -13.01 -12.30
N LYS A 64 -5.19 -11.78 -12.78
CA LYS A 64 -4.63 -11.55 -14.10
C LYS A 64 -3.26 -12.22 -14.20
N LYS A 65 -3.00 -12.85 -15.33
CA LYS A 65 -1.81 -13.66 -15.58
C LYS A 65 -0.49 -12.90 -15.29
N ASP A 66 -0.45 -11.61 -15.60
CA ASP A 66 0.77 -10.82 -15.56
C ASP A 66 1.00 -10.09 -14.22
N VAL A 67 0.09 -10.21 -13.27
CA VAL A 67 0.23 -9.56 -11.97
C VAL A 67 1.29 -10.28 -11.14
N VAL A 68 2.31 -9.56 -10.73
CA VAL A 68 3.39 -10.06 -9.87
C VAL A 68 3.39 -9.32 -8.54
N TYR A 69 3.10 -8.02 -8.56
CA TYR A 69 3.05 -7.19 -7.36
C TYR A 69 1.74 -6.45 -7.30
N PHE A 70 1.31 -6.14 -6.08
CA PHE A 70 0.24 -5.18 -5.88
C PHE A 70 0.66 -4.15 -4.84
N GLY A 71 0.10 -2.95 -4.95
CA GLY A 71 0.43 -1.85 -4.07
C GLY A 71 -0.80 -1.15 -3.55
N ILE A 72 -0.69 -0.59 -2.35
CA ILE A 72 -1.75 0.20 -1.73
C ILE A 72 -1.15 1.34 -0.93
N ARG A 73 -1.74 2.52 -1.05
CA ARG A 73 -1.32 3.69 -0.29
C ARG A 73 -1.68 3.52 1.19
N PRO A 74 -0.85 4.03 2.09
CA PRO A 74 -1.12 3.93 3.54
C PRO A 74 -2.49 4.46 3.98
N GLU A 75 -3.00 5.50 3.33
CA GLU A 75 -4.30 6.09 3.65
C GLU A 75 -5.49 5.24 3.18
N HIS A 76 -5.25 4.23 2.35
CA HIS A 76 -6.30 3.32 1.86
C HIS A 76 -6.35 2.01 2.64
N ILE A 77 -5.67 1.96 3.76
CA ILE A 77 -5.74 0.84 4.71
C ILE A 77 -6.38 1.36 5.99
N LYS A 78 -7.38 0.63 6.50
CA LYS A 78 -8.00 0.94 7.79
C LYS A 78 -7.52 -0.01 8.87
N ILE A 79 -7.31 0.54 10.06
CA ILE A 79 -7.09 -0.27 11.25
C ILE A 79 -8.46 -0.62 11.82
N VAL A 80 -8.72 -1.91 11.97
CA VAL A 80 -9.97 -2.43 12.50
C VAL A 80 -9.67 -3.38 13.66
N THR A 81 -10.72 -3.89 14.29
CA THR A 81 -10.58 -4.86 15.36
C THR A 81 -9.86 -6.12 14.86
N HIS A 82 -9.00 -6.69 15.70
CA HIS A 82 -8.33 -7.96 15.40
C HIS A 82 -9.35 -9.01 14.95
N GLY A 83 -9.08 -9.64 13.84
CA GLY A 83 -9.95 -10.64 13.23
C GLY A 83 -10.98 -10.10 12.24
N GLU A 84 -11.14 -8.77 12.12
CA GLU A 84 -12.16 -8.16 11.26
C GLU A 84 -11.63 -7.56 9.96
N GLY A 85 -10.32 -7.64 9.71
CA GLY A 85 -9.71 -7.14 8.49
C GLY A 85 -9.41 -8.23 7.48
N ASN A 86 -8.65 -7.89 6.45
CA ASN A 86 -8.15 -8.88 5.50
C ASN A 86 -7.14 -9.80 6.16
N PHE A 87 -6.35 -9.27 7.09
CA PHE A 87 -5.42 -10.04 7.91
C PHE A 87 -5.05 -9.24 9.17
N ASP A 88 -4.37 -9.89 10.10
CA ASP A 88 -4.00 -9.30 11.37
C ASP A 88 -2.56 -8.84 11.39
N ALA A 89 -2.28 -7.83 12.19
CA ALA A 89 -0.96 -7.26 12.37
C ALA A 89 -0.77 -6.79 13.80
N THR A 90 0.48 -6.50 14.17
CA THR A 90 0.81 -5.92 15.48
C THR A 90 1.38 -4.53 15.26
N ILE A 91 0.94 -3.57 16.05
CA ILE A 91 1.47 -2.20 15.98
C ILE A 91 2.88 -2.18 16.57
N ASP A 92 3.86 -1.79 15.75
CA ASP A 92 5.24 -1.63 16.18
C ASP A 92 5.54 -0.21 16.65
N VAL A 93 5.18 0.79 15.83
CA VAL A 93 5.52 2.20 16.09
C VAL A 93 4.35 3.07 15.68
N LEU A 94 4.11 4.10 16.47
CA LEU A 94 3.15 5.16 16.18
C LEU A 94 3.89 6.48 16.02
N GLU A 95 3.64 7.18 14.91
CA GLU A 95 4.17 8.51 14.65
C GLU A 95 3.01 9.50 14.59
N TYR A 96 2.89 10.35 15.61
CA TYR A 96 1.84 11.37 15.65
C TYR A 96 2.28 12.62 14.91
N LEU A 97 1.52 13.01 13.89
CA LEU A 97 1.82 14.16 13.04
C LEU A 97 0.66 15.17 13.09
N GLY A 98 0.19 15.48 14.27
CA GLY A 98 -0.96 16.37 14.45
C GLY A 98 -2.27 15.64 14.20
N ALA A 99 -3.00 16.01 13.13
CA ALA A 99 -4.28 15.40 12.81
C ALA A 99 -4.15 13.95 12.31
N ASP A 100 -2.99 13.61 11.72
CA ASP A 100 -2.73 12.27 11.19
C ASP A 100 -1.74 11.51 12.06
N THR A 101 -1.86 10.18 12.02
CA THR A 101 -0.91 9.26 12.63
C THR A 101 -0.44 8.26 11.57
N PHE A 102 0.88 8.04 11.51
CA PHE A 102 1.45 6.94 10.75
C PHE A 102 1.62 5.77 11.69
N VAL A 103 1.01 4.65 11.34
CA VAL A 103 1.06 3.43 12.13
C VAL A 103 1.91 2.42 11.38
N ILE A 104 3.08 2.10 11.94
CA ILE A 104 3.96 1.09 11.37
C ILE A 104 3.60 -0.23 12.03
N THR A 105 3.17 -1.20 11.24
CA THR A 105 2.71 -2.49 11.74
C THR A 105 3.63 -3.60 11.27
N ASP A 106 3.69 -4.67 12.06
CA ASP A 106 4.29 -5.94 11.65
C ASP A 106 3.16 -6.83 11.10
N GLY A 107 3.11 -6.97 9.79
CA GLY A 107 2.15 -7.81 9.08
C GLY A 107 2.60 -9.25 8.95
N LYS A 108 3.61 -9.67 9.70
CA LYS A 108 4.15 -11.03 9.68
C LYS A 108 4.65 -11.40 8.29
N VAL A 109 3.96 -12.32 7.59
CA VAL A 109 4.37 -12.75 6.25
C VAL A 109 4.38 -11.62 5.21
N PHE A 110 3.63 -10.54 5.46
CA PHE A 110 3.60 -9.37 4.61
C PHE A 110 4.71 -8.37 4.92
N GLY A 111 5.43 -8.57 6.02
CA GLY A 111 6.46 -7.65 6.48
C GLY A 111 5.87 -6.39 7.09
N SER A 112 6.64 -5.32 7.06
CA SER A 112 6.23 -4.03 7.60
C SER A 112 5.18 -3.37 6.70
N ILE A 113 4.07 -2.95 7.30
CA ILE A 113 2.99 -2.26 6.58
C ILE A 113 2.73 -0.93 7.25
N ILE A 114 2.73 0.14 6.48
CA ILE A 114 2.50 1.49 6.97
C ILE A 114 1.05 1.87 6.69
N VAL A 115 0.36 2.34 7.72
CA VAL A 115 -1.01 2.83 7.65
C VAL A 115 -1.01 4.31 8.02
N ARG A 116 -1.77 5.11 7.29
CA ARG A 116 -2.02 6.51 7.65
C ARG A 116 -3.49 6.64 8.03
N CYS A 117 -3.72 7.14 9.23
CA CYS A 117 -5.08 7.29 9.74
C CYS A 117 -5.20 8.56 10.55
N ASP A 118 -6.44 8.92 10.91
CA ASP A 118 -6.69 10.02 11.84
C ASP A 118 -6.08 9.66 13.21
N SER A 119 -5.58 10.67 13.91
CA SER A 119 -4.99 10.45 15.22
C SER A 119 -5.98 9.84 16.19
N ASP A 120 -5.61 8.69 16.76
CA ASP A 120 -6.40 7.93 17.71
C ASP A 120 -5.51 7.59 18.91
N LYS A 121 -5.79 8.21 20.05
CA LYS A 121 -5.00 8.03 21.26
C LYS A 121 -5.21 6.67 21.92
N THR A 122 -6.18 5.87 21.44
CA THR A 122 -6.40 4.52 21.97
C THR A 122 -5.42 3.50 21.37
N LEU A 123 -4.79 3.82 20.24
CA LEU A 123 -3.81 2.94 19.63
C LEU A 123 -2.50 2.95 20.42
N LYS A 124 -1.92 1.79 20.66
CA LYS A 124 -0.68 1.63 21.42
C LYS A 124 0.24 0.61 20.78
N ASN A 125 1.55 0.81 20.96
CA ASN A 125 2.55 -0.16 20.52
C ASN A 125 2.26 -1.53 21.14
N GLY A 126 2.44 -2.59 20.36
CA GLY A 126 2.19 -3.96 20.79
C GLY A 126 0.74 -4.40 20.66
N THR A 127 -0.18 -3.52 20.31
CA THR A 127 -1.58 -3.87 20.12
C THR A 127 -1.78 -4.72 18.87
N LYS A 128 -2.53 -5.80 19.00
CA LYS A 128 -2.95 -6.62 17.86
C LYS A 128 -4.18 -6.00 17.23
N VAL A 129 -4.14 -5.80 15.91
CA VAL A 129 -5.22 -5.17 15.15
C VAL A 129 -5.48 -5.96 13.87
N GLY A 130 -6.60 -5.67 13.22
CA GLY A 130 -6.85 -6.11 11.85
C GLY A 130 -6.52 -4.98 10.89
N LEU A 131 -6.10 -5.33 9.68
CA LEU A 131 -5.88 -4.36 8.60
C LEU A 131 -6.89 -4.64 7.49
N LYS A 132 -7.63 -3.63 7.11
CA LYS A 132 -8.62 -3.72 6.04
C LYS A 132 -8.21 -2.82 4.88
N PHE A 133 -7.95 -3.44 3.73
CA PHE A 133 -7.55 -2.75 2.51
C PHE A 133 -8.78 -2.30 1.73
N ASN A 134 -8.73 -1.06 1.22
CA ASN A 134 -9.69 -0.62 0.22
C ASN A 134 -9.26 -1.19 -1.13
N LEU A 135 -9.86 -2.30 -1.52
CA LEU A 135 -9.44 -3.05 -2.71
C LEU A 135 -9.73 -2.31 -4.02
N THR A 136 -10.57 -1.28 -4.00
CA THR A 136 -10.80 -0.42 -5.19
C THR A 136 -9.64 0.53 -5.44
N LYS A 137 -8.72 0.68 -4.49
CA LYS A 137 -7.57 1.59 -4.57
C LYS A 137 -6.24 0.85 -4.73
N VAL A 138 -6.27 -0.43 -4.99
CA VAL A 138 -5.07 -1.24 -5.19
C VAL A 138 -4.50 -0.99 -6.60
N HIS A 139 -3.19 -0.94 -6.70
CA HIS A 139 -2.46 -0.86 -7.97
C HIS A 139 -1.81 -2.20 -8.27
N LEU A 140 -1.84 -2.61 -9.52
CA LEU A 140 -1.27 -3.89 -9.96
C LEU A 140 -0.04 -3.63 -10.84
N PHE A 141 1.00 -4.44 -10.65
CA PHE A 141 2.26 -4.30 -11.38
C PHE A 141 2.71 -5.66 -11.90
N ASN A 142 3.36 -5.64 -13.06
CA ASN A 142 3.93 -6.85 -13.66
C ASN A 142 5.32 -7.16 -13.09
N LYS A 143 5.99 -8.17 -13.63
CA LYS A 143 7.32 -8.61 -13.18
C LYS A 143 8.38 -7.52 -13.29
N ASP A 144 8.23 -6.59 -14.22
CA ASP A 144 9.17 -5.48 -14.41
C ASP A 144 8.79 -4.25 -13.56
N GLY A 145 7.77 -4.37 -12.72
CA GLY A 145 7.30 -3.29 -11.88
C GLY A 145 6.45 -2.26 -12.62
N ILE A 146 5.98 -2.58 -13.82
CA ILE A 146 5.16 -1.67 -14.63
C ILE A 146 3.68 -1.87 -14.28
N ARG A 147 2.96 -0.77 -14.07
CA ARG A 147 1.53 -0.82 -13.73
C ARG A 147 0.72 -1.35 -14.91
N ILE A 148 -0.19 -2.22 -14.60
CA ILE A 148 -1.07 -2.83 -15.59
C ILE A 148 -2.54 -2.63 -15.25
#